data_63ed38c9746171a0895b9428e73f35db
#
_entry.id   63ed38c9746171a0895b9428e73f35db
#
_cell.length_a   1.000
_cell.length_b   1.000
_cell.length_c   1.000
_cell.angle_alpha   90.00
_cell.angle_beta   90.00
_cell.angle_gamma   90.00
#
_symmetry.space_group_name_H-M   'P 1'
#
loop_
_entity.id
_entity.type
_entity.pdbx_description
1 polymer ?
#
loop_
_entity_poly.entity_id
_entity_poly.type
_entity_poly.pdbx_seq_one_letter_code
_entity_poly.pdbx_strand_id
1 'polypeptide(L)'
;MEKFTKLKEDMNNHALRDYPLEAVGIITKDFDYIPCKNISDVPKDTFYLDPADLVKNDGNIWGVFHSHPGSDNPIPSGEDKIGAAFQEYKFLVGFNNKFYIYWYDNNIDALIFDDFEEKHCS
;
A
#
# COMPACT_ATOMS: atom_id res chain seq x y z
N MET A 1 -0.54 -15.96 11.11
CA MET A 1 -2.00 -15.82 11.08
C MET A 1 -2.53 -15.83 9.67
N GLU A 2 -3.67 -16.46 9.50
CA GLU A 2 -4.28 -16.63 8.18
C GLU A 2 -4.59 -15.29 7.50
N LYS A 3 -5.11 -14.32 8.24
CA LYS A 3 -5.46 -13.01 7.69
C LYS A 3 -4.25 -12.24 7.16
N PHE A 4 -3.16 -12.25 7.89
CA PHE A 4 -1.90 -11.63 7.48
C PHE A 4 -1.36 -12.29 6.22
N THR A 5 -1.34 -13.62 6.19
CA THR A 5 -0.87 -14.39 5.04
C THR A 5 -1.74 -14.14 3.81
N LYS A 6 -3.07 -14.16 3.99
CA LYS A 6 -4.02 -13.91 2.90
C LYS A 6 -3.87 -12.50 2.34
N LEU A 7 -3.69 -11.49 3.20
CA LEU A 7 -3.48 -10.12 2.78
C LEU A 7 -2.25 -10.00 1.87
N LYS A 8 -1.14 -10.61 2.29
CA LYS A 8 0.09 -10.60 1.48
C LYS A 8 -0.09 -11.32 0.15
N GLU A 9 -0.79 -12.44 0.15
CA GLU A 9 -1.09 -13.17 -1.09
C GLU A 9 -1.92 -12.33 -2.04
N ASP A 10 -2.97 -11.70 -1.54
CA ASP A 10 -3.86 -10.87 -2.35
C ASP A 10 -3.12 -9.66 -2.95
N MET A 11 -2.29 -9.00 -2.15
CA MET A 11 -1.46 -7.90 -2.62
C MET A 11 -0.46 -8.36 -3.68
N ASN A 12 0.21 -9.48 -3.43
CA ASN A 12 1.20 -10.02 -4.36
C ASN A 12 0.56 -10.42 -5.69
N ASN A 13 -0.59 -11.09 -5.64
CA ASN A 13 -1.33 -11.48 -6.84
C ASN A 13 -1.76 -10.27 -7.65
N HIS A 14 -2.22 -9.20 -6.98
CA HIS A 14 -2.59 -7.97 -7.66
C HIS A 14 -1.38 -7.30 -8.32
N ALA A 15 -0.25 -7.23 -7.63
CA ALA A 15 0.99 -6.67 -8.16
C ALA A 15 1.47 -7.41 -9.41
N LEU A 16 1.40 -8.74 -9.39
CA LEU A 16 1.81 -9.56 -10.54
C LEU A 16 0.82 -9.45 -11.70
N ARG A 17 -0.47 -9.40 -11.40
CA ARG A 17 -1.52 -9.25 -12.43
C ARG A 17 -1.37 -7.94 -13.19
N ASP A 18 -1.09 -6.84 -12.50
CA ASP A 18 -1.02 -5.51 -13.10
C ASP A 18 0.37 -5.16 -13.67
N TYR A 19 1.38 -5.99 -13.38
CA TYR A 19 2.72 -5.78 -13.93
C TYR A 19 2.65 -5.55 -15.44
N PRO A 20 3.33 -4.56 -16.03
CA PRO A 20 4.35 -3.67 -15.45
C PRO A 20 3.81 -2.36 -14.85
N LEU A 21 2.52 -2.24 -14.62
CA LEU A 21 1.92 -1.08 -13.99
C LEU A 21 2.00 -1.21 -12.47
N GLU A 22 2.06 -0.09 -11.76
CA GLU A 22 1.90 -0.12 -10.33
C GLU A 22 0.46 -0.52 -9.98
N ALA A 23 0.32 -1.56 -9.17
CA ALA A 23 -0.96 -1.92 -8.58
C ALA A 23 -1.23 -1.02 -7.39
N VAL A 24 -2.50 -0.71 -7.13
CA VAL A 24 -2.91 0.06 -5.96
C VAL A 24 -4.18 -0.54 -5.40
N GLY A 25 -4.29 -0.57 -4.07
CA GLY A 25 -5.49 -1.09 -3.42
C GLY A 25 -5.65 -0.56 -2.01
N ILE A 26 -6.82 -0.84 -1.45
CA ILE A 26 -7.20 -0.41 -0.11
C ILE A 26 -7.14 -1.61 0.82
N ILE A 27 -6.59 -1.41 2.02
CA ILE A 27 -6.61 -2.40 3.09
C ILE A 27 -7.62 -1.91 4.10
N THR A 28 -8.64 -2.71 4.37
CA THR A 28 -9.70 -2.35 5.31
C THR A 28 -9.23 -2.49 6.75
N LYS A 29 -10.03 -1.96 7.68
CA LYS A 29 -9.76 -2.10 9.11
C LYS A 29 -9.82 -3.54 9.60
N ASP A 30 -10.47 -4.42 8.83
CA ASP A 30 -10.48 -5.87 9.08
C ASP A 30 -9.35 -6.60 8.35
N PHE A 31 -8.46 -5.86 7.69
CA PHE A 31 -7.32 -6.39 6.92
C PHE A 31 -7.71 -7.22 5.71
N ASP A 32 -8.86 -6.91 5.12
CA ASP A 32 -9.22 -7.41 3.80
C ASP A 32 -8.62 -6.48 2.74
N TYR A 33 -8.28 -7.04 1.58
CA TYR A 33 -7.70 -6.27 0.49
C TYR A 33 -8.71 -6.01 -0.61
N ILE A 34 -8.83 -4.75 -1.00
CA ILE A 34 -9.69 -4.31 -2.10
C ILE A 34 -8.79 -3.82 -3.23
N PRO A 35 -8.61 -4.62 -4.29
CA PRO A 35 -7.83 -4.15 -5.45
C PRO A 35 -8.57 -3.00 -6.14
N CYS A 36 -7.84 -1.95 -6.42
CA CYS A 36 -8.38 -0.75 -7.08
C CYS A 36 -7.69 -0.55 -8.43
N LYS A 37 -8.21 0.37 -9.22
CA LYS A 37 -7.58 0.74 -10.47
C LYS A 37 -6.60 1.88 -10.22
N ASN A 38 -5.42 1.78 -10.82
CA ASN A 38 -4.46 2.88 -10.84
C ASN A 38 -4.85 3.83 -11.96
N ILE A 39 -5.31 5.04 -11.60
CA ILE A 39 -5.76 6.04 -12.57
C ILE A 39 -4.70 7.08 -12.89
N SER A 40 -3.45 6.82 -12.55
CA SER A 40 -2.33 7.69 -12.90
C SER A 40 -2.16 7.79 -14.42
N ASP A 41 -1.70 8.95 -14.89
CA ASP A 41 -1.33 9.15 -16.30
C ASP A 41 -0.03 8.41 -16.68
N VAL A 42 0.78 8.08 -15.68
CA VAL A 42 2.04 7.34 -15.85
C VAL A 42 2.06 6.13 -14.91
N PRO A 43 1.16 5.15 -15.15
CA PRO A 43 0.92 4.06 -14.17
C PRO A 43 2.08 3.09 -13.99
N LYS A 44 3.10 3.13 -14.82
CA LYS A 44 4.32 2.33 -14.62
C LYS A 44 5.21 2.90 -13.53
N ASP A 45 5.13 4.20 -13.29
CA ASP A 45 6.06 4.93 -12.41
C ASP A 45 5.37 5.50 -11.17
N THR A 46 4.05 5.70 -11.22
CA THR A 46 3.30 6.29 -10.13
C THR A 46 1.95 5.58 -9.96
N PHE A 47 1.33 5.81 -8.82
CA PHE A 47 -0.04 5.37 -8.60
C PHE A 47 -0.92 6.56 -8.22
N TYR A 48 -2.19 6.46 -8.59
CA TYR A 48 -3.19 7.43 -8.17
C TYR A 48 -4.48 6.65 -7.89
N LEU A 49 -4.93 6.72 -6.65
CA LEU A 49 -6.15 6.05 -6.22
C LEU A 49 -7.36 6.91 -6.60
N ASP A 50 -8.37 6.29 -7.21
CA ASP A 50 -9.58 7.00 -7.58
C ASP A 50 -10.27 7.54 -6.32
N PRO A 51 -10.54 8.86 -6.25
CA PRO A 51 -11.26 9.43 -5.10
C PRO A 51 -12.59 8.74 -4.81
N ALA A 52 -13.27 8.20 -5.82
CA ALA A 52 -14.52 7.46 -5.63
C ALA A 52 -14.32 6.21 -4.76
N ASP A 53 -13.17 5.53 -4.88
CA ASP A 53 -12.85 4.38 -4.05
C ASP A 53 -12.62 4.79 -2.60
N LEU A 54 -12.01 5.95 -2.38
CA LEU A 54 -11.80 6.48 -1.03
C LEU A 54 -13.14 6.83 -0.37
N VAL A 55 -14.03 7.48 -1.11
CA VAL A 55 -15.36 7.84 -0.61
C VAL A 55 -16.18 6.60 -0.29
N LYS A 56 -16.18 5.61 -1.17
CA LYS A 56 -16.90 4.36 -1.00
C LYS A 56 -16.49 3.61 0.26
N ASN A 57 -15.21 3.70 0.62
CA ASN A 57 -14.64 2.97 1.76
C ASN A 57 -14.36 3.88 2.96
N ASP A 58 -14.91 5.10 2.96
CA ASP A 58 -14.70 6.05 4.03
C ASP A 58 -15.06 5.44 5.40
N GLY A 59 -14.20 5.69 6.38
CA GLY A 59 -14.35 5.13 7.73
C GLY A 59 -13.88 3.69 7.87
N ASN A 60 -13.51 3.01 6.78
CA ASN A 60 -13.06 1.62 6.81
C ASN A 60 -11.69 1.42 6.18
N ILE A 61 -10.89 2.46 6.07
CA ILE A 61 -9.55 2.37 5.49
C ILE A 61 -8.51 2.32 6.59
N TRP A 62 -7.80 1.19 6.69
CA TRP A 62 -6.62 1.08 7.54
C TRP A 62 -5.38 1.56 6.80
N GLY A 63 -5.26 1.21 5.52
CA GLY A 63 -4.09 1.56 4.76
C GLY A 63 -4.28 1.42 3.26
N VAL A 64 -3.25 1.79 2.52
CA VAL A 64 -3.19 1.73 1.06
C VAL A 64 -1.94 0.97 0.66
N PHE A 65 -2.09 0.03 -0.26
CA PHE A 65 -0.98 -0.72 -0.87
C PHE A 65 -0.72 -0.20 -2.27
N HIS A 66 0.57 -0.11 -2.64
CA HIS A 66 0.98 0.02 -4.04
C HIS A 66 2.21 -0.85 -4.29
N SER A 67 2.36 -1.27 -5.54
CA SER A 67 3.52 -2.08 -5.93
C SER A 67 4.62 -1.21 -6.53
N HIS A 68 5.87 -1.72 -6.45
CA HIS A 68 7.01 -1.21 -7.20
C HIS A 68 7.40 -2.27 -8.24
N PRO A 69 6.81 -2.21 -9.47
CA PRO A 69 6.96 -3.29 -10.45
C PRO A 69 8.42 -3.55 -10.82
N GLY A 70 8.80 -4.82 -10.77
CA GLY A 70 10.14 -5.26 -11.15
C GLY A 70 11.24 -4.99 -10.14
N SER A 71 10.92 -4.44 -8.97
CA SER A 71 11.92 -4.14 -7.95
C SER A 71 12.28 -5.38 -7.13
N ASP A 72 13.57 -5.64 -6.96
CA ASP A 72 14.06 -6.68 -6.07
C ASP A 72 13.99 -6.26 -4.60
N ASN A 73 13.98 -4.95 -4.34
CA ASN A 73 13.86 -4.40 -3.01
C ASN A 73 12.91 -3.19 -3.04
N PRO A 74 11.60 -3.43 -2.94
CA PRO A 74 10.57 -2.41 -3.15
C PRO A 74 10.41 -1.46 -1.97
N ILE A 75 11.46 -0.72 -1.64
CA ILE A 75 11.40 0.30 -0.59
C ILE A 75 10.60 1.52 -1.06
N PRO A 76 9.98 2.28 -0.15
CA PRO A 76 9.25 3.48 -0.54
C PRO A 76 10.19 4.54 -1.12
N SER A 77 9.72 5.19 -2.19
CA SER A 77 10.45 6.29 -2.81
C SER A 77 10.34 7.57 -1.96
N GLY A 78 11.12 8.59 -2.30
CA GLY A 78 10.99 9.91 -1.67
C GLY A 78 9.59 10.50 -1.86
N GLU A 79 9.00 10.31 -3.05
CA GLU A 79 7.64 10.78 -3.34
C GLU A 79 6.60 10.03 -2.50
N ASP A 80 6.78 8.72 -2.33
CA ASP A 80 5.90 7.92 -1.46
C ASP A 80 5.91 8.46 -0.04
N LYS A 81 7.09 8.76 0.47
CA LYS A 81 7.27 9.26 1.85
C LYS A 81 6.63 10.63 2.04
N ILE A 82 6.78 11.52 1.05
CA ILE A 82 6.15 12.84 1.09
C ILE A 82 4.62 12.68 1.09
N GLY A 83 4.09 11.81 0.22
CA GLY A 83 2.65 11.55 0.18
C GLY A 83 2.10 11.05 1.51
N ALA A 84 2.84 10.17 2.18
CA ALA A 84 2.43 9.62 3.47
C ALA A 84 2.32 10.68 4.56
N ALA A 85 3.12 11.74 4.48
CA ALA A 85 3.11 12.82 5.48
C ALA A 85 1.78 13.60 5.51
N PHE A 86 0.98 13.51 4.46
CA PHE A 86 -0.29 14.22 4.34
C PHE A 86 -1.50 13.32 4.56
N GLN A 87 -1.29 12.04 4.94
CA GLN A 87 -2.37 11.08 5.09
C GLN A 87 -2.32 10.42 6.47
N GLU A 88 -3.48 10.00 6.94
CA GLU A 88 -3.60 9.30 8.23
C GLU A 88 -3.49 7.78 8.07
N TYR A 89 -3.42 7.28 6.85
CA TYR A 89 -3.37 5.85 6.58
C TYR A 89 -1.98 5.28 6.82
N LYS A 90 -1.94 3.96 7.04
CA LYS A 90 -0.71 3.20 6.85
C LYS A 90 -0.51 2.99 5.35
N PHE A 91 0.73 2.89 4.92
CA PHE A 91 1.06 2.60 3.53
C PHE A 91 1.91 1.35 3.47
N LEU A 92 1.57 0.48 2.51
CA LEU A 92 2.39 -0.67 2.19
C LEU A 92 2.90 -0.54 0.77
N VAL A 93 4.13 -0.93 0.55
CA VAL A 93 4.73 -1.02 -0.77
C VAL A 93 5.38 -2.38 -0.91
N GLY A 94 5.22 -3.00 -2.07
CA GLY A 94 5.79 -4.33 -2.25
C GLY A 94 5.85 -4.78 -3.69
N PHE A 95 6.63 -5.84 -3.92
CA PHE A 95 6.70 -6.57 -5.16
C PHE A 95 7.38 -7.91 -4.92
N ASN A 96 6.96 -8.92 -5.66
CA ASN A 96 7.56 -10.25 -5.61
C ASN A 96 7.70 -10.80 -4.18
N ASN A 97 6.63 -10.70 -3.43
CA ASN A 97 6.48 -11.24 -2.08
C ASN A 97 7.34 -10.54 -1.00
N LYS A 98 7.85 -9.37 -1.29
CA LYS A 98 8.50 -8.49 -0.31
C LYS A 98 7.63 -7.27 -0.06
N PHE A 99 7.43 -6.93 1.22
CA PHE A 99 6.55 -5.83 1.60
C PHE A 99 7.18 -5.00 2.71
N TYR A 100 7.02 -3.68 2.59
CA TYR A 100 7.40 -2.72 3.62
C TYR A 100 6.19 -1.90 4.01
N ILE A 101 6.16 -1.46 5.28
CA ILE A 101 5.14 -0.56 5.80
C ILE A 101 5.79 0.78 6.13
N TYR A 102 5.09 1.87 5.84
CA TYR A 102 5.55 3.20 6.21
C TYR A 102 4.34 4.08 6.55
N TRP A 103 4.55 5.02 7.46
CA TRP A 103 3.52 5.97 7.85
C TRP A 103 4.16 7.16 8.54
N TYR A 104 3.44 8.28 8.57
CA TYR A 104 3.86 9.47 9.31
C TYR A 104 3.30 9.41 10.72
N ASP A 105 4.17 9.50 11.72
CA ASP A 105 3.77 9.50 13.12
C ASP A 105 3.74 10.93 13.64
N ASN A 106 2.54 11.45 13.88
CA ASN A 106 2.34 12.83 14.35
C ASN A 106 2.87 13.06 15.77
N ASN A 107 2.96 12.02 16.57
CA ASN A 107 3.43 12.13 17.95
C ASN A 107 4.91 12.47 18.03
N ILE A 108 5.69 11.98 17.09
CA ILE A 108 7.13 12.22 17.04
C ILE A 108 7.56 13.04 15.82
N ASP A 109 6.60 13.46 15.01
CA ASP A 109 6.83 14.25 13.81
C ASP A 109 7.89 13.63 12.89
N ALA A 110 7.71 12.35 12.60
CA ALA A 110 8.67 11.59 11.81
C ALA A 110 7.98 10.52 10.96
N LEU A 111 8.60 10.19 9.83
CA LEU A 111 8.19 9.07 9.01
C LEU A 111 8.81 7.79 9.57
N ILE A 112 7.96 6.79 9.80
CA ILE A 112 8.37 5.45 10.23
C ILE A 112 8.38 4.55 9.01
N PHE A 113 9.41 3.69 8.92
CA PHE A 113 9.59 2.72 7.83
C PHE A 113 10.09 1.41 8.44
N ASP A 114 9.45 0.30 8.06
CA ASP A 114 9.78 -1.01 8.64
C ASP A 114 9.40 -2.12 7.65
N ASP A 115 9.93 -3.31 7.86
CA ASP A 115 9.44 -4.51 7.19
C ASP A 115 7.99 -4.74 7.62
N PHE A 116 7.15 -5.17 6.68
CA PHE A 116 5.76 -5.47 7.01
C PHE A 116 5.67 -6.84 7.67
N GLU A 117 5.27 -6.85 8.93
CA GLU A 117 5.18 -8.05 9.75
C GLU A 117 3.79 -8.18 10.38
N GLU A 118 3.47 -9.38 10.85
CA GLU A 118 2.16 -9.68 11.45
C GLU A 118 1.80 -8.73 12.61
N LYS A 119 2.80 -8.29 13.39
CA LYS A 119 2.56 -7.35 14.50
C LYS A 119 1.88 -6.05 14.07
N HIS A 120 2.02 -5.66 12.80
CA HIS A 120 1.40 -4.45 12.27
C HIS A 120 -0.10 -4.59 12.05
N CYS A 121 -0.62 -5.81 12.07
CA CYS A 121 -2.03 -6.14 11.86
C CYS A 121 -2.78 -6.45 13.17
N SER A 122 -2.29 -5.97 14.26
CA SER A 122 -2.93 -6.23 15.56
C SER A 122 -3.42 -4.98 16.25
#